data_c701fd3bb74dc560a681dcedf9fbcf45
#
_entry.id   c701fd3bb74dc560a681dcedf9fbcf45
#
_cell.length_a   1.000
_cell.length_b   1.000
_cell.length_c   1.000
_cell.angle_alpha   90.00
_cell.angle_beta   90.00
_cell.angle_gamma   90.00
#
_symmetry.space_group_name_H-M   'P 1'
#
loop_
_entity.id
_entity.type
_entity.pdbx_description
1 polymer ?
#
loop_
_entity_poly.entity_id
_entity_poly.type
_entity_poly.pdbx_seq_one_letter_code
_entity_poly.pdbx_strand_id
1 'polypeptide(L)'
;MEQTSLISINRSTFSPGAHAIDHGAIRYSHMGSASVRINFDTWELNGESVLCFFPGDIIKWETMSDNFTADAILYSSVTLRSASLNVEHAVYNTLRADRRCGYPALIKEVVSSMFRIFRFYFTVEHYTLTDRIVALQLQAFFLGFYDYLLANPRDNQRDKGTQRTNELFNRFMELLEEEFHEGHEVNYYAERMNISRKYLGIIVSGKTGFPPKHIIDEYIVLRLKLAMRTSKRSLKQIAADFHFPDQSALTRYFRTHVGMSPQQYRLK
;
A
#
# COMPACT_ATOMS: atom_id res chain seq x y z
N MET A 1 -15.24 -7.97 10.75
CA MET A 1 -13.87 -8.50 10.64
C MET A 1 -13.66 -8.80 9.17
N GLU A 2 -12.80 -8.09 8.50
CA GLU A 2 -12.48 -8.39 7.11
C GLU A 2 -11.61 -9.65 7.10
N GLN A 3 -12.17 -10.69 6.54
CA GLN A 3 -11.61 -12.03 6.50
C GLN A 3 -10.49 -12.06 5.46
N THR A 4 -9.37 -12.70 5.78
CA THR A 4 -8.34 -13.01 4.79
C THR A 4 -8.95 -13.85 3.66
N SER A 5 -8.59 -13.57 2.40
CA SER A 5 -9.15 -14.24 1.24
C SER A 5 -8.12 -14.46 0.14
N LEU A 6 -8.37 -15.48 -0.67
CA LEU A 6 -7.61 -15.76 -1.90
C LEU A 6 -8.47 -15.41 -3.11
N ILE A 7 -7.95 -14.58 -4.00
CA ILE A 7 -8.65 -14.18 -5.23
C ILE A 7 -7.79 -14.46 -6.45
N SER A 8 -8.45 -14.71 -7.58
CA SER A 8 -7.79 -14.80 -8.89
C SER A 8 -8.00 -13.50 -9.66
N ILE A 9 -6.95 -13.03 -10.31
CA ILE A 9 -6.88 -11.79 -11.08
C ILE A 9 -6.61 -12.14 -12.54
N ASN A 10 -7.38 -11.57 -13.43
CA ASN A 10 -7.21 -11.70 -14.88
C ASN A 10 -7.71 -10.43 -15.59
N ARG A 11 -7.68 -10.42 -16.92
CA ARG A 11 -8.13 -9.28 -17.72
C ARG A 11 -9.57 -8.85 -17.43
N SER A 12 -10.47 -9.76 -17.10
CA SER A 12 -11.88 -9.42 -16.79
C SER A 12 -12.04 -8.70 -15.44
N THR A 13 -11.07 -8.84 -14.54
CA THR A 13 -11.06 -8.12 -13.24
C THR A 13 -10.35 -6.76 -13.34
N PHE A 14 -9.85 -6.40 -14.52
CA PHE A 14 -9.17 -5.12 -14.72
C PHE A 14 -10.13 -3.96 -14.58
N SER A 15 -9.87 -3.09 -13.62
CA SER A 15 -10.60 -1.84 -13.42
C SER A 15 -9.63 -0.66 -13.59
N PRO A 16 -9.79 0.13 -14.66
CA PRO A 16 -8.97 1.33 -14.81
C PRO A 16 -9.39 2.37 -13.78
N GLY A 17 -8.43 2.94 -13.11
CA GLY A 17 -8.64 3.99 -12.11
C GLY A 17 -7.77 3.77 -10.89
N ALA A 18 -7.39 4.87 -10.25
CA ALA A 18 -6.68 4.80 -8.99
C ALA A 18 -7.67 4.50 -7.86
N HIS A 19 -7.37 3.52 -7.05
CA HIS A 19 -8.14 3.21 -5.84
C HIS A 19 -7.20 2.83 -4.72
N ALA A 20 -7.61 3.24 -3.55
CA ALA A 20 -6.91 2.85 -2.35
C ALA A 20 -7.35 1.49 -1.88
N ILE A 21 -6.40 0.76 -1.35
CA ILE A 21 -6.68 -0.51 -0.72
C ILE A 21 -6.63 -0.34 0.81
N ASP A 22 -7.63 -0.84 1.49
CA ASP A 22 -7.73 -0.90 2.95
C ASP A 22 -7.13 -2.20 3.53
N HIS A 23 -6.75 -3.11 2.64
CA HIS A 23 -6.12 -4.38 2.95
C HIS A 23 -4.78 -4.49 2.22
N GLY A 24 -3.88 -5.31 2.75
CA GLY A 24 -2.68 -5.69 2.02
C GLY A 24 -2.92 -6.87 1.10
N ALA A 25 -2.01 -7.10 0.18
CA ALA A 25 -2.03 -8.26 -0.69
C ALA A 25 -0.61 -8.73 -1.03
N ILE A 26 -0.42 -10.03 -1.09
CA ILE A 26 0.69 -10.63 -1.82
C ILE A 26 0.11 -11.19 -3.11
N ARG A 27 0.62 -10.74 -4.24
CA ARG A 27 0.19 -11.20 -5.54
C ARG A 27 1.30 -12.03 -6.19
N TYR A 28 0.92 -13.14 -6.77
CA TYR A 28 1.76 -13.99 -7.60
C TYR A 28 1.16 -14.10 -8.99
N SER A 29 1.84 -13.56 -10.00
CA SER A 29 1.42 -13.70 -11.39
C SER A 29 1.99 -14.98 -11.99
N HIS A 30 1.16 -15.64 -12.83
CA HIS A 30 1.48 -16.90 -13.47
C HIS A 30 1.97 -16.68 -14.90
N MET A 31 1.31 -15.78 -15.63
CA MET A 31 1.62 -15.50 -17.04
C MET A 31 1.17 -14.09 -17.44
N GLY A 32 1.58 -13.69 -18.65
CA GLY A 32 1.24 -12.40 -19.23
C GLY A 32 2.09 -11.27 -18.68
N SER A 33 1.68 -10.04 -18.97
CA SER A 33 2.32 -8.82 -18.49
C SER A 33 1.29 -7.82 -18.00
N ALA A 34 1.69 -7.01 -17.02
CA ALA A 34 0.88 -5.91 -16.53
C ALA A 34 1.79 -4.81 -15.99
N SER A 35 1.30 -3.57 -16.04
CA SER A 35 1.92 -2.42 -15.40
C SER A 35 0.98 -1.89 -14.33
N VAL A 36 1.49 -1.69 -13.12
CA VAL A 36 0.74 -1.18 -12.00
C VAL A 36 1.51 -0.07 -11.32
N ARG A 37 0.85 1.06 -11.13
CA ARG A 37 1.37 2.14 -10.30
C ARG A 37 0.92 1.90 -8.87
N ILE A 38 1.89 1.89 -7.95
CA ILE A 38 1.64 1.82 -6.51
C ILE A 38 2.18 3.09 -5.91
N ASN A 39 1.29 3.88 -5.31
CA ASN A 39 1.59 5.22 -4.86
C ASN A 39 2.13 6.07 -6.02
N PHE A 40 3.45 6.22 -6.14
CA PHE A 40 4.11 7.05 -7.15
C PHE A 40 5.08 6.27 -8.04
N ASP A 41 5.31 5.00 -7.73
CA ASP A 41 6.23 4.14 -8.47
C ASP A 41 5.46 3.19 -9.39
N THR A 42 5.91 3.07 -10.63
CA THR A 42 5.36 2.11 -11.60
C THR A 42 6.17 0.81 -11.55
N TRP A 43 5.45 -0.30 -11.48
CA TRP A 43 6.00 -1.64 -11.41
C TRP A 43 5.58 -2.48 -12.60
N GLU A 44 6.56 -2.96 -13.35
CA GLU A 44 6.35 -3.85 -14.49
C GLU A 44 6.36 -5.31 -14.04
N LEU A 45 5.37 -6.05 -14.49
CA LEU A 45 5.14 -7.44 -14.17
C LEU A 45 5.21 -8.26 -15.44
N ASN A 46 6.16 -9.16 -15.52
CA ASN A 46 6.37 -10.00 -16.69
C ASN A 46 6.48 -11.47 -16.28
N GLY A 47 5.57 -12.29 -16.77
CA GLY A 47 5.52 -13.71 -16.45
C GLY A 47 5.35 -13.95 -14.94
N GLU A 48 6.03 -14.96 -14.42
CA GLU A 48 6.04 -15.26 -12.98
C GLU A 48 6.73 -14.16 -12.18
N SER A 49 5.95 -13.48 -11.38
CA SER A 49 6.45 -12.38 -10.53
C SER A 49 5.61 -12.23 -9.26
N VAL A 50 6.24 -11.70 -8.22
CA VAL A 50 5.60 -11.42 -6.93
C VAL A 50 5.57 -9.93 -6.70
N LEU A 51 4.44 -9.43 -6.20
CA LEU A 51 4.30 -8.03 -5.82
C LEU A 51 3.51 -7.92 -4.52
N CYS A 52 4.06 -7.15 -3.58
CA CYS A 52 3.44 -6.91 -2.30
C CYS A 52 2.73 -5.55 -2.30
N PHE A 53 1.50 -5.55 -1.83
CA PHE A 53 0.70 -4.36 -1.54
C PHE A 53 0.48 -4.27 -0.04
N PHE A 54 0.46 -3.07 0.50
CA PHE A 54 0.23 -2.83 1.91
C PHE A 54 -1.05 -2.03 2.13
N PRO A 55 -1.73 -2.18 3.28
CA PRO A 55 -2.86 -1.33 3.60
C PRO A 55 -2.47 0.15 3.52
N GLY A 56 -3.30 0.94 2.86
CA GLY A 56 -3.04 2.35 2.60
C GLY A 56 -2.33 2.66 1.27
N ASP A 57 -1.88 1.65 0.53
CA ASP A 57 -1.38 1.88 -0.83
C ASP A 57 -2.49 2.39 -1.76
N ILE A 58 -2.11 3.31 -2.64
CA ILE A 58 -2.93 3.73 -3.78
C ILE A 58 -2.45 2.92 -4.98
N ILE A 59 -3.31 2.10 -5.55
CA ILE A 59 -2.97 1.30 -6.72
C ILE A 59 -3.74 1.77 -7.95
N LYS A 60 -3.07 1.76 -9.08
CA LYS A 60 -3.66 1.99 -10.40
C LYS A 60 -3.06 1.01 -11.39
N TRP A 61 -3.87 0.13 -11.92
CA TRP A 61 -3.47 -0.69 -13.05
C TRP A 61 -3.43 0.17 -14.30
N GLU A 62 -2.28 0.25 -14.97
CA GLU A 62 -2.10 1.06 -16.18
C GLU A 62 -2.30 0.22 -17.44
N THR A 63 -1.68 -0.95 -17.47
CA THR A 63 -1.82 -1.91 -18.58
C THR A 63 -1.97 -3.33 -18.05
N MET A 64 -2.59 -4.19 -18.84
CA MET A 64 -2.70 -5.61 -18.56
C MET A 64 -2.91 -6.36 -19.88
N SER A 65 -2.07 -7.36 -20.17
CA SER A 65 -2.22 -8.20 -21.35
C SER A 65 -3.44 -9.12 -21.23
N ASP A 66 -3.98 -9.55 -22.37
CA ASP A 66 -5.19 -10.37 -22.39
C ASP A 66 -4.99 -11.76 -21.73
N ASN A 67 -3.77 -12.28 -21.79
CA ASN A 67 -3.39 -13.55 -21.16
C ASN A 67 -2.85 -13.40 -19.74
N PHE A 68 -2.99 -12.21 -19.11
CA PHE A 68 -2.51 -12.01 -17.75
C PHE A 68 -3.36 -12.82 -16.76
N THR A 69 -2.68 -13.59 -15.92
CA THR A 69 -3.30 -14.31 -14.80
C THR A 69 -2.43 -14.24 -13.56
N ALA A 70 -3.07 -14.03 -12.42
CA ALA A 70 -2.42 -13.97 -11.11
C ALA A 70 -3.37 -14.46 -10.02
N ASP A 71 -2.81 -14.91 -8.90
CA ASP A 71 -3.53 -15.07 -7.65
C ASP A 71 -3.07 -14.00 -6.65
N ALA A 72 -3.94 -13.58 -5.75
CA ALA A 72 -3.59 -12.70 -4.66
C ALA A 72 -4.20 -13.19 -3.35
N ILE A 73 -3.37 -13.24 -2.31
CA ILE A 73 -3.83 -13.38 -0.94
C ILE A 73 -4.08 -11.98 -0.38
N LEU A 74 -5.32 -11.70 -0.02
CA LEU A 74 -5.71 -10.45 0.62
C LEU A 74 -5.65 -10.64 2.13
N TYR A 75 -5.10 -9.67 2.85
CA TYR A 75 -5.01 -9.71 4.31
C TYR A 75 -5.35 -8.35 4.93
N SER A 76 -6.08 -8.38 6.03
CA SER A 76 -6.46 -7.16 6.74
C SER A 76 -5.27 -6.54 7.48
N SER A 77 -5.42 -5.27 7.87
CA SER A 77 -4.45 -4.62 8.77
C SER A 77 -4.35 -5.32 10.14
N VAL A 78 -5.41 -6.02 10.57
CA VAL A 78 -5.41 -6.84 11.80
C VAL A 78 -4.56 -8.09 11.60
N THR A 79 -4.75 -8.80 10.49
CA THR A 79 -3.94 -9.97 10.13
C THR A 79 -2.47 -9.60 9.99
N LEU A 80 -2.19 -8.47 9.33
CA LEU A 80 -0.82 -7.96 9.20
C LEU A 80 -0.20 -7.65 10.57
N ARG A 81 -0.92 -6.97 11.47
CA ARG A 81 -0.44 -6.71 12.84
C ARG A 81 -0.18 -8.01 13.61
N SER A 82 -1.06 -8.99 13.49
CA SER A 82 -0.86 -10.29 14.12
C SER A 82 0.37 -11.03 13.58
N ALA A 83 0.61 -10.93 12.27
CA ALA A 83 1.82 -11.45 11.64
C ALA A 83 3.07 -10.65 12.01
N SER A 84 2.92 -9.36 12.38
CA SER A 84 4.02 -8.43 12.63
C SER A 84 4.42 -8.33 14.11
N LEU A 85 3.75 -9.01 15.03
CA LEU A 85 4.04 -8.92 16.48
C LEU A 85 5.51 -9.20 16.85
N ASN A 86 6.28 -9.83 15.96
CA ASN A 86 7.70 -10.11 16.12
C ASN A 86 8.55 -9.64 14.92
N VAL A 87 8.01 -8.76 14.07
CA VAL A 87 8.72 -8.27 12.89
C VAL A 87 9.00 -6.78 13.08
N GLU A 88 10.27 -6.40 13.03
CA GLU A 88 10.70 -5.02 13.21
C GLU A 88 10.10 -4.10 12.12
N HIS A 89 9.81 -2.85 12.45
CA HIS A 89 9.35 -1.83 11.49
C HIS A 89 10.28 -1.69 10.28
N ALA A 90 11.59 -1.89 10.47
CA ALA A 90 12.58 -1.88 9.41
C ALA A 90 12.25 -2.87 8.28
N VAL A 91 11.68 -4.04 8.61
CA VAL A 91 11.27 -5.05 7.61
C VAL A 91 10.24 -4.48 6.66
N TYR A 92 9.17 -3.89 7.20
CA TYR A 92 8.10 -3.32 6.37
C TYR A 92 8.56 -2.14 5.52
N ASN A 93 9.39 -1.28 6.09
CA ASN A 93 9.94 -0.14 5.38
C ASN A 93 10.82 -0.59 4.21
N THR A 94 11.66 -1.60 4.43
CA THR A 94 12.48 -2.21 3.37
C THR A 94 11.61 -2.85 2.29
N LEU A 95 10.58 -3.60 2.67
CA LEU A 95 9.67 -4.26 1.73
C LEU A 95 8.81 -3.26 0.93
N ARG A 96 8.43 -2.14 1.53
CA ARG A 96 7.73 -1.04 0.83
C ARG A 96 8.64 -0.32 -0.14
N ALA A 97 9.91 -0.11 0.24
CA ALA A 97 10.89 0.56 -0.59
C ALA A 97 11.37 -0.29 -1.77
N ASP A 98 11.42 -1.60 -1.60
CA ASP A 98 11.86 -2.55 -2.62
C ASP A 98 10.82 -3.65 -2.86
N ARG A 99 9.83 -3.35 -3.69
CA ARG A 99 8.75 -4.25 -4.12
C ARG A 99 9.20 -5.07 -5.34
N ARG A 100 10.35 -5.72 -5.27
CA ARG A 100 10.92 -6.43 -6.43
C ARG A 100 9.94 -7.44 -7.01
N CYS A 101 9.77 -7.38 -8.32
CA CYS A 101 8.88 -8.23 -9.06
C CYS A 101 9.56 -9.47 -9.67
N GLY A 102 10.88 -9.43 -9.84
CA GLY A 102 11.67 -10.52 -10.43
C GLY A 102 12.54 -11.22 -9.39
N TYR A 103 12.28 -12.49 -9.13
CA TYR A 103 13.05 -13.30 -8.18
C TYR A 103 13.81 -14.42 -8.91
N PRO A 104 14.93 -14.90 -8.32
CA PRO A 104 15.52 -16.16 -8.72
C PRO A 104 14.50 -17.31 -8.73
N ALA A 105 14.72 -18.31 -9.59
CA ALA A 105 13.79 -19.45 -9.75
C ALA A 105 13.42 -20.11 -8.41
N LEU A 106 14.40 -20.30 -7.52
CA LEU A 106 14.19 -20.90 -6.20
C LEU A 106 13.16 -20.15 -5.34
N ILE A 107 13.21 -18.81 -5.35
CA ILE A 107 12.25 -18.00 -4.58
C ILE A 107 10.86 -18.08 -5.21
N LYS A 108 10.76 -18.13 -6.53
CA LYS A 108 9.48 -18.35 -7.21
C LYS A 108 8.84 -19.68 -6.81
N GLU A 109 9.60 -20.75 -6.67
CA GLU A 109 9.12 -22.06 -6.18
C GLU A 109 8.60 -21.97 -4.74
N VAL A 110 9.31 -21.27 -3.85
CA VAL A 110 8.87 -21.07 -2.46
C VAL A 110 7.54 -20.32 -2.43
N VAL A 111 7.42 -19.20 -3.16
CA VAL A 111 6.18 -18.41 -3.24
C VAL A 111 5.04 -19.23 -3.88
N SER A 112 5.29 -19.92 -4.97
CA SER A 112 4.32 -20.80 -5.62
C SER A 112 3.81 -21.88 -4.66
N SER A 113 4.70 -22.47 -3.86
CA SER A 113 4.34 -23.46 -2.84
C SER A 113 3.49 -22.85 -1.73
N MET A 114 3.79 -21.63 -1.29
CA MET A 114 2.98 -20.89 -0.34
C MET A 114 1.55 -20.66 -0.87
N PHE A 115 1.41 -20.26 -2.15
CA PHE A 115 0.08 -20.09 -2.76
C PHE A 115 -0.69 -21.41 -2.88
N ARG A 116 -0.01 -22.55 -3.10
CA ARG A 116 -0.64 -23.89 -3.06
C ARG A 116 -1.18 -24.22 -1.67
N ILE A 117 -0.43 -23.89 -0.61
CA ILE A 117 -0.87 -24.07 0.78
C ILE A 117 -2.09 -23.19 1.06
N PHE A 118 -2.07 -21.91 0.69
CA PHE A 118 -3.21 -21.01 0.86
C PHE A 118 -4.45 -21.53 0.13
N ARG A 119 -4.30 -21.96 -1.13
CA ARG A 119 -5.41 -22.50 -1.92
C ARG A 119 -6.05 -23.70 -1.22
N PHE A 120 -5.26 -24.59 -0.62
CA PHE A 120 -5.76 -25.70 0.18
C PHE A 120 -6.62 -25.21 1.35
N TYR A 121 -6.13 -24.26 2.17
CA TYR A 121 -6.85 -23.77 3.34
C TYR A 121 -8.11 -22.96 3.00
N PHE A 122 -8.16 -22.30 1.85
CA PHE A 122 -9.34 -21.55 1.42
C PHE A 122 -10.37 -22.38 0.66
N THR A 123 -10.01 -23.57 0.20
CA THR A 123 -10.93 -24.46 -0.52
C THR A 123 -11.68 -25.43 0.41
N VAL A 124 -11.09 -25.76 1.54
CA VAL A 124 -11.68 -26.73 2.49
C VAL A 124 -12.52 -25.96 3.51
N GLU A 125 -13.83 -26.10 3.40
CA GLU A 125 -14.79 -25.63 4.41
C GLU A 125 -14.52 -26.35 5.73
N HIS A 126 -14.46 -25.66 6.88
CA HIS A 126 -14.35 -26.17 8.26
C HIS A 126 -13.01 -26.02 8.98
N TYR A 127 -12.00 -25.35 8.45
CA TYR A 127 -10.82 -25.02 9.21
C TYR A 127 -11.03 -23.76 10.09
N THR A 128 -11.07 -23.94 11.41
CA THR A 128 -11.29 -22.83 12.36
C THR A 128 -10.04 -21.97 12.60
N LEU A 129 -8.85 -22.46 12.19
CA LEU A 129 -7.57 -21.79 12.41
C LEU A 129 -6.98 -21.13 11.16
N THR A 130 -7.73 -21.05 10.07
CA THR A 130 -7.25 -20.54 8.78
C THR A 130 -6.59 -19.16 8.90
N ASP A 131 -7.22 -18.20 9.55
CA ASP A 131 -6.66 -16.86 9.73
C ASP A 131 -5.33 -16.86 10.50
N ARG A 132 -5.21 -17.74 11.52
CA ARG A 132 -3.96 -17.86 12.28
C ARG A 132 -2.86 -18.50 11.46
N ILE A 133 -3.19 -19.52 10.68
CA ILE A 133 -2.23 -20.19 9.78
C ILE A 133 -1.75 -19.21 8.71
N VAL A 134 -2.66 -18.44 8.11
CA VAL A 134 -2.30 -17.40 7.13
C VAL A 134 -1.41 -16.34 7.76
N ALA A 135 -1.71 -15.87 8.98
CA ALA A 135 -0.86 -14.90 9.67
C ALA A 135 0.57 -15.41 9.88
N LEU A 136 0.74 -16.68 10.27
CA LEU A 136 2.05 -17.30 10.45
C LEU A 136 2.79 -17.48 9.11
N GLN A 137 2.09 -17.85 8.04
CA GLN A 137 2.66 -17.94 6.70
C GLN A 137 3.09 -16.58 6.16
N LEU A 138 2.31 -15.52 6.39
CA LEU A 138 2.66 -14.15 6.05
C LEU A 138 3.89 -13.67 6.83
N GLN A 139 3.97 -14.00 8.12
CA GLN A 139 5.13 -13.68 8.95
C GLN A 139 6.40 -14.34 8.39
N ALA A 140 6.34 -15.64 8.10
CA ALA A 140 7.46 -16.38 7.52
C ALA A 140 7.86 -15.81 6.15
N PHE A 141 6.87 -15.46 5.30
CA PHE A 141 7.12 -14.84 4.01
C PHE A 141 7.84 -13.49 4.14
N PHE A 142 7.36 -12.60 5.00
CA PHE A 142 7.96 -11.27 5.16
C PHE A 142 9.36 -11.34 5.75
N LEU A 143 9.61 -12.21 6.72
CA LEU A 143 10.95 -12.42 7.29
C LEU A 143 11.91 -12.98 6.24
N GLY A 144 11.50 -14.03 5.51
CA GLY A 144 12.35 -14.62 4.47
C GLY A 144 12.60 -13.66 3.31
N PHE A 145 11.62 -12.82 2.96
CA PHE A 145 11.79 -11.82 1.94
C PHE A 145 12.74 -10.70 2.38
N TYR A 146 12.63 -10.26 3.61
CA TYR A 146 13.55 -9.28 4.18
C TYR A 146 14.99 -9.81 4.22
N ASP A 147 15.18 -11.03 4.70
CA ASP A 147 16.50 -11.69 4.71
C ASP A 147 17.10 -11.79 3.32
N TYR A 148 16.27 -12.16 2.32
CA TYR A 148 16.68 -12.15 0.92
C TYR A 148 17.12 -10.76 0.44
N LEU A 149 16.38 -9.69 0.78
CA LEU A 149 16.75 -8.33 0.39
C LEU A 149 18.05 -7.87 1.04
N LEU A 150 18.29 -8.24 2.30
CA LEU A 150 19.55 -7.96 3.00
C LEU A 150 20.75 -8.70 2.37
N ALA A 151 20.55 -9.97 2.02
CA ALA A 151 21.60 -10.79 1.40
C ALA A 151 21.88 -10.38 -0.06
N ASN A 152 20.92 -9.75 -0.74
CA ASN A 152 21.01 -9.31 -2.13
C ASN A 152 20.70 -7.80 -2.25
N PRO A 153 21.51 -6.93 -1.66
CA PRO A 153 21.31 -5.50 -1.82
C PRO A 153 21.37 -5.18 -3.31
N ARG A 154 20.47 -4.34 -3.79
CA ARG A 154 20.60 -3.83 -5.16
C ARG A 154 21.95 -3.16 -5.25
N ASP A 155 22.68 -3.46 -6.31
CA ASP A 155 23.90 -2.75 -6.67
C ASP A 155 23.50 -1.28 -6.94
N ASN A 156 23.35 -0.55 -5.84
CA ASN A 156 23.05 0.87 -5.85
C ASN A 156 24.36 1.60 -6.21
N GLN A 157 24.79 1.48 -7.47
CA GLN A 157 25.60 2.52 -8.11
C GLN A 157 24.77 3.81 -8.31
N ARG A 158 23.69 3.97 -7.52
CA ARG A 158 22.98 5.23 -7.41
C ARG A 158 23.76 6.11 -6.45
N ASP A 159 24.19 7.22 -7.00
CA ASP A 159 24.82 8.34 -6.30
C ASP A 159 24.33 8.46 -4.85
N LYS A 160 25.26 8.69 -3.88
CA LYS A 160 24.89 8.89 -2.44
C LYS A 160 23.79 9.94 -2.27
N GLY A 161 23.71 10.93 -3.18
CA GLY A 161 22.63 11.91 -3.24
C GLY A 161 21.26 11.30 -3.53
N THR A 162 21.19 10.30 -4.39
CA THR A 162 19.94 9.59 -4.72
C THR A 162 19.47 8.71 -3.56
N GLN A 163 20.41 8.08 -2.84
CA GLN A 163 20.09 7.28 -1.65
C GLN A 163 19.47 8.14 -0.55
N ARG A 164 20.12 9.27 -0.20
CA ARG A 164 19.59 10.21 0.79
C ARG A 164 18.21 10.77 0.41
N THR A 165 18.00 11.07 -0.87
CA THR A 165 16.72 11.54 -1.38
C THR A 165 15.64 10.46 -1.23
N ASN A 166 15.98 9.19 -1.47
CA ASN A 166 15.06 8.06 -1.27
C ASN A 166 14.71 7.89 0.22
N GLU A 167 15.71 7.93 1.10
CA GLU A 167 15.51 7.83 2.56
C GLU A 167 14.59 8.96 3.06
N LEU A 168 14.84 10.19 2.64
CA LEU A 168 14.01 11.33 3.03
C LEU A 168 12.59 11.24 2.45
N PHE A 169 12.43 10.78 1.21
CA PHE A 169 11.12 10.56 0.63
C PHE A 169 10.34 9.47 1.39
N ASN A 170 10.97 8.35 1.68
CA ASN A 170 10.37 7.27 2.47
C ASN A 170 9.96 7.78 3.86
N ARG A 171 10.83 8.56 4.53
CA ARG A 171 10.52 9.17 5.83
C ARG A 171 9.33 10.13 5.76
N PHE A 172 9.20 10.91 4.68
CA PHE A 172 8.02 11.74 4.44
C PHE A 172 6.74 10.89 4.32
N MET A 173 6.80 9.80 3.57
CA MET A 173 5.64 8.91 3.40
C MET A 173 5.25 8.20 4.69
N GLU A 174 6.23 7.76 5.51
CA GLU A 174 6.00 7.19 6.85
C GLU A 174 5.30 8.20 7.76
N LEU A 175 5.83 9.42 7.86
CA LEU A 175 5.22 10.49 8.66
C LEU A 175 3.81 10.83 8.17
N LEU A 176 3.61 10.86 6.86
CA LEU A 176 2.29 11.10 6.30
C LEU A 176 1.31 9.97 6.69
N GLU A 177 1.75 8.72 6.71
CA GLU A 177 0.92 7.58 7.12
C GLU A 177 0.59 7.60 8.62
N GLU A 178 1.56 7.97 9.45
CA GLU A 178 1.42 8.01 10.91
C GLU A 178 0.61 9.22 11.38
N GLU A 179 0.84 10.39 10.77
CA GLU A 179 0.42 11.68 11.31
C GLU A 179 -0.50 12.48 10.35
N PHE A 180 -1.10 11.86 9.31
CA PHE A 180 -1.96 12.55 8.33
C PHE A 180 -3.14 13.29 8.96
N HIS A 181 -3.60 12.87 10.12
CA HIS A 181 -4.69 13.48 10.86
C HIS A 181 -4.25 14.72 11.64
N GLU A 182 -2.95 14.83 12.01
CA GLU A 182 -2.38 15.96 12.73
C GLU A 182 -1.93 17.10 11.79
N GLY A 183 -1.38 16.74 10.62
CA GLY A 183 -0.74 17.65 9.71
C GLY A 183 -1.34 17.67 8.31
N HIS A 184 -2.01 18.77 7.95
CA HIS A 184 -2.53 18.97 6.60
C HIS A 184 -1.61 19.86 5.74
N GLU A 185 -0.58 20.44 6.33
CA GLU A 185 0.30 21.42 5.69
C GLU A 185 1.73 20.90 5.51
N VAL A 186 2.37 21.31 4.42
CA VAL A 186 3.73 20.88 4.06
C VAL A 186 4.75 21.22 5.14
N ASN A 187 4.58 22.37 5.81
CA ASN A 187 5.48 22.80 6.87
C ASN A 187 5.53 21.82 8.04
N TYR A 188 4.39 21.23 8.40
CA TYR A 188 4.31 20.26 9.47
C TYR A 188 5.30 19.09 9.25
N TYR A 189 5.30 18.52 8.06
CA TYR A 189 6.19 17.40 7.72
C TYR A 189 7.65 17.84 7.58
N ALA A 190 7.89 19.02 6.99
CA ALA A 190 9.24 19.55 6.84
C ALA A 190 9.92 19.77 8.21
N GLU A 191 9.18 20.32 9.19
CA GLU A 191 9.66 20.53 10.57
C GLU A 191 9.95 19.19 11.26
N ARG A 192 9.05 18.20 11.16
CA ARG A 192 9.25 16.85 11.71
C ARG A 192 10.47 16.12 11.13
N MET A 193 10.80 16.43 9.89
CA MET A 193 11.97 15.87 9.20
C MET A 193 13.25 16.71 9.39
N ASN A 194 13.19 17.84 10.09
CA ASN A 194 14.30 18.80 10.22
C ASN A 194 14.90 19.23 8.88
N ILE A 195 14.04 19.47 7.87
CA ILE A 195 14.43 19.98 6.55
C ILE A 195 13.58 21.20 6.17
N SER A 196 14.06 21.98 5.21
CA SER A 196 13.27 23.10 4.71
C SER A 196 12.09 22.62 3.86
N ARG A 197 10.97 23.38 3.89
CA ARG A 197 9.83 23.18 2.99
C ARG A 197 10.23 23.10 1.51
N LYS A 198 11.20 23.96 1.11
CA LYS A 198 11.72 23.98 -0.26
C LYS A 198 12.41 22.66 -0.62
N TYR A 199 13.22 22.13 0.31
CA TYR A 199 13.93 20.88 0.09
C TYR A 199 12.99 19.69 0.06
N LEU A 200 11.98 19.63 0.95
CA LEU A 200 10.91 18.64 0.87
C LEU A 200 10.17 18.72 -0.48
N GLY A 201 9.92 19.94 -0.98
CA GLY A 201 9.36 20.17 -2.30
C GLY A 201 10.17 19.54 -3.42
N ILE A 202 11.50 19.73 -3.42
CA ILE A 202 12.40 19.16 -4.41
C ILE A 202 12.39 17.62 -4.36
N ILE A 203 12.45 17.04 -3.14
CA ILE A 203 12.45 15.59 -2.95
C ILE A 203 11.15 14.98 -3.46
N VAL A 204 10.00 15.47 -2.98
CA VAL A 204 8.70 14.89 -3.30
C VAL A 204 8.35 15.10 -4.77
N SER A 205 8.54 16.33 -5.30
CA SER A 205 8.24 16.59 -6.71
C SER A 205 9.16 15.83 -7.66
N GLY A 206 10.44 15.64 -7.29
CA GLY A 206 11.37 14.85 -8.07
C GLY A 206 11.02 13.36 -8.13
N LYS A 207 10.34 12.85 -7.10
CA LYS A 207 9.91 11.45 -7.01
C LYS A 207 8.54 11.19 -7.62
N THR A 208 7.61 12.13 -7.44
CA THR A 208 6.19 11.91 -7.75
C THR A 208 5.71 12.69 -8.97
N GLY A 209 6.46 13.71 -9.40
CA GLY A 209 6.00 14.68 -10.39
C GLY A 209 5.01 15.71 -9.83
N PHE A 210 4.63 15.63 -8.54
CA PHE A 210 3.64 16.48 -7.90
C PHE A 210 4.20 17.18 -6.66
N PRO A 211 3.72 18.37 -6.31
CA PRO A 211 4.17 19.05 -5.08
C PRO A 211 3.71 18.30 -3.82
N PRO A 212 4.45 18.42 -2.69
CA PRO A 212 4.10 17.73 -1.44
C PRO A 212 2.66 17.95 -0.97
N LYS A 213 2.13 19.15 -1.15
CA LYS A 213 0.74 19.47 -0.76
C LYS A 213 -0.26 18.59 -1.50
N HIS A 214 -0.05 18.35 -2.79
CA HIS A 214 -0.90 17.46 -3.59
C HIS A 214 -0.90 16.03 -3.03
N ILE A 215 0.28 15.52 -2.66
CA ILE A 215 0.44 14.18 -2.10
C ILE A 215 -0.27 14.06 -0.74
N ILE A 216 -0.10 15.06 0.13
CA ILE A 216 -0.78 15.13 1.42
C ILE A 216 -2.30 15.13 1.23
N ASP A 217 -2.79 15.99 0.34
CA ASP A 217 -4.23 16.12 0.10
C ASP A 217 -4.84 14.83 -0.49
N GLU A 218 -4.17 14.21 -1.45
CA GLU A 218 -4.60 12.90 -1.99
C GLU A 218 -4.66 11.83 -0.91
N TYR A 219 -3.64 11.76 -0.04
CA TYR A 219 -3.60 10.79 1.04
C TYR A 219 -4.73 11.03 2.06
N ILE A 220 -4.94 12.28 2.50
CA ILE A 220 -6.02 12.64 3.43
C ILE A 220 -7.38 12.31 2.83
N VAL A 221 -7.62 12.68 1.57
CA VAL A 221 -8.87 12.36 0.85
C VAL A 221 -9.12 10.86 0.80
N LEU A 222 -8.07 10.10 0.56
CA LEU A 222 -8.13 8.66 0.55
C LEU A 222 -8.58 8.11 1.91
N ARG A 223 -7.93 8.55 2.99
CA ARG A 223 -8.26 8.13 4.36
C ARG A 223 -9.68 8.56 4.76
N LEU A 224 -10.12 9.75 4.33
CA LEU A 224 -11.50 10.21 4.52
C LEU A 224 -12.51 9.31 3.78
N LYS A 225 -12.23 8.95 2.52
CA LYS A 225 -13.07 8.03 1.75
C LYS A 225 -13.21 6.68 2.46
N LEU A 226 -12.11 6.17 2.97
CA LEU A 226 -12.08 4.92 3.74
C LEU A 226 -12.91 5.04 5.01
N ALA A 227 -12.68 6.07 5.83
CA ALA A 227 -13.44 6.31 7.06
C ALA A 227 -14.95 6.44 6.81
N MET A 228 -15.34 7.04 5.69
CA MET A 228 -16.77 7.18 5.33
C MET A 228 -17.41 5.86 4.90
N ARG A 229 -16.67 4.93 4.31
CA ARG A 229 -17.18 3.63 3.84
C ARG A 229 -17.20 2.57 4.93
N THR A 230 -16.18 2.54 5.78
CA THR A 230 -15.96 1.44 6.74
C THR A 230 -16.51 1.73 8.13
N SER A 231 -16.77 3.00 8.46
CA SER A 231 -17.23 3.36 9.80
C SER A 231 -18.66 3.87 9.82
N LYS A 232 -19.38 3.55 10.91
CA LYS A 232 -20.70 4.12 11.22
C LYS A 232 -20.61 5.52 11.86
N ARG A 233 -19.41 6.13 11.92
CA ARG A 233 -19.18 7.44 12.53
C ARG A 233 -19.90 8.54 11.77
N SER A 234 -20.40 9.52 12.50
CA SER A 234 -20.98 10.73 11.91
C SER A 234 -19.89 11.58 11.23
N LEU A 235 -20.27 12.43 10.27
CA LEU A 235 -19.31 13.35 9.63
C LEU A 235 -18.67 14.30 10.64
N LYS A 236 -19.37 14.65 11.73
CA LYS A 236 -18.81 15.45 12.82
C LYS A 236 -17.70 14.71 13.56
N GLN A 237 -17.90 13.41 13.83
CA GLN A 237 -16.87 12.57 14.45
C GLN A 237 -15.66 12.38 13.53
N ILE A 238 -15.89 12.12 12.23
CA ILE A 238 -14.79 12.04 11.26
C ILE A 238 -14.03 13.35 11.16
N ALA A 239 -14.73 14.51 11.18
CA ALA A 239 -14.06 15.80 11.18
C ALA A 239 -13.15 15.97 12.41
N ALA A 240 -13.61 15.56 13.58
CA ALA A 240 -12.82 15.59 14.81
C ALA A 240 -11.60 14.64 14.74
N ASP A 241 -11.81 13.41 14.26
CA ASP A 241 -10.75 12.39 14.12
C ASP A 241 -9.62 12.83 13.17
N PHE A 242 -9.94 13.68 12.19
CA PHE A 242 -8.99 14.21 11.19
C PHE A 242 -8.58 15.66 11.48
N HIS A 243 -8.83 16.12 12.69
CA HIS A 243 -8.48 17.46 13.18
C HIS A 243 -8.97 18.63 12.28
N PHE A 244 -10.09 18.42 11.59
CA PHE A 244 -10.76 19.56 10.95
C PHE A 244 -11.46 20.41 12.03
N PRO A 245 -11.45 21.75 11.88
CA PRO A 245 -12.10 22.65 12.83
C PRO A 245 -13.57 22.30 13.08
N ASP A 246 -14.27 21.89 12.03
CA ASP A 246 -15.68 21.47 12.09
C ASP A 246 -16.06 20.61 10.88
N GLN A 247 -17.28 20.10 10.88
CA GLN A 247 -17.85 19.33 9.79
C GLN A 247 -17.93 20.12 8.47
N SER A 248 -18.10 21.44 8.54
CA SER A 248 -18.21 22.31 7.35
C SER A 248 -16.88 22.43 6.65
N ALA A 249 -15.77 22.54 7.43
CA ALA A 249 -14.41 22.55 6.92
C ALA A 249 -14.08 21.22 6.23
N LEU A 250 -14.37 20.08 6.86
CA LEU A 250 -14.24 18.77 6.23
C LEU A 250 -15.04 18.66 4.94
N THR A 251 -16.31 19.11 4.95
CA THR A 251 -17.19 19.04 3.78
C THR A 251 -16.66 19.87 2.62
N ARG A 252 -16.15 21.06 2.90
CA ARG A 252 -15.54 21.94 1.89
C ARG A 252 -14.27 21.32 1.33
N TYR A 253 -13.37 20.85 2.19
CA TYR A 253 -12.14 20.19 1.81
C TYR A 253 -12.42 18.97 0.91
N PHE A 254 -13.29 18.08 1.35
CA PHE A 254 -13.65 16.87 0.61
C PHE A 254 -14.29 17.21 -0.76
N ARG A 255 -15.21 18.18 -0.80
CA ARG A 255 -15.86 18.60 -2.05
C ARG A 255 -14.85 19.20 -3.04
N THR A 256 -13.90 19.98 -2.56
CA THR A 256 -12.82 20.55 -3.40
C THR A 256 -12.01 19.47 -4.09
N HIS A 257 -11.66 18.40 -3.39
CA HIS A 257 -10.78 17.36 -3.92
C HIS A 257 -11.52 16.19 -4.62
N VAL A 258 -12.79 15.95 -4.28
CA VAL A 258 -13.56 14.78 -4.78
C VAL A 258 -14.67 15.18 -5.75
N GLY A 259 -15.03 16.46 -5.80
CA GLY A 259 -16.10 16.98 -6.67
C GLY A 259 -17.52 16.72 -6.15
N MET A 260 -17.71 16.03 -5.01
CA MET A 260 -19.00 15.75 -4.40
C MET A 260 -18.94 15.87 -2.87
N SER A 261 -20.10 16.01 -2.23
CA SER A 261 -20.13 16.09 -0.76
C SER A 261 -19.84 14.74 -0.10
N PRO A 262 -19.32 14.73 1.16
CA PRO A 262 -19.12 13.50 1.94
C PRO A 262 -20.40 12.67 2.08
N GLN A 263 -21.55 13.33 2.21
CA GLN A 263 -22.84 12.67 2.35
C GLN A 263 -23.26 11.95 1.06
N GLN A 264 -23.07 12.60 -0.10
CA GLN A 264 -23.30 11.99 -1.41
C GLN A 264 -22.35 10.79 -1.65
N TYR A 265 -21.08 10.91 -1.20
CA TYR A 265 -20.10 9.85 -1.33
C TYR A 265 -20.46 8.62 -0.49
N ARG A 266 -21.02 8.81 0.71
CA ARG A 266 -21.45 7.72 1.62
C ARG A 266 -22.63 6.92 1.10
N LEU A 267 -23.50 7.52 0.27
CA LEU A 267 -24.68 6.89 -0.30
C LEU A 267 -24.42 6.10 -1.59
N LYS A 268 -23.20 6.20 -2.15
CA LYS A 268 -22.73 5.40 -3.30
C LYS A 268 -22.11 4.10 -2.84
#